data_67cb265b4d3d4f7da0aaf95837ad1648
#
_entry.id   67cb265b4d3d4f7da0aaf95837ad1648
#
_cell.length_a   1.000
_cell.length_b   1.000
_cell.length_c   1.000
_cell.angle_alpha   90.00
_cell.angle_beta   90.00
_cell.angle_gamma   90.00
#
_symmetry.space_group_name_H-M   'P 1'
#
loop_
_entity.id
_entity.type
_entity.pdbx_description
1 polymer ?
#
loop_
_entity_poly.entity_id
_entity_poly.type
_entity_poly.pdbx_seq_one_letter_code
_entity_poly.pdbx_strand_id
1 'polypeptide(L)'
;MTKRPFCDGIHRRDFVRLGTASLFGMSFTLPELLAARARANEQGQPTRDVSLIFLFLHGGLSTIDTLDLKPDAPAEFRGEFRPIDTNVAGIRIGEHLPRMARQMDKIALIRSFCHRNSDHGPADHYILTGYFPQAGFNPSLSPNNQRPAHGSIIARKLGPRRGVPPYVCLPRMHPSSGSAYLGPTHAPFVIDADPNAPDFAVPDIVPPPTLAGDRLEARQALLRQLDRYREAAERQANQHAQAVGEYQREAFNLMASPAARRAFDIHAE
;
A
#
# COMPACT_ATOMS: atom_id res chain seq x y z
N MET A 1 -29.26 11.94 -19.49
CA MET A 1 -28.10 11.08 -19.16
C MET A 1 -28.62 9.81 -18.51
N THR A 2 -28.77 8.76 -19.28
CA THR A 2 -29.23 7.44 -18.79
C THR A 2 -28.13 6.79 -17.98
N LYS A 3 -28.35 6.61 -16.69
CA LYS A 3 -27.47 5.87 -15.79
C LYS A 3 -27.48 4.40 -16.20
N ARG A 4 -26.37 3.88 -16.70
CA ARG A 4 -26.22 2.46 -16.99
C ARG A 4 -26.02 1.69 -15.68
N PRO A 5 -26.85 0.67 -15.38
CA PRO A 5 -26.65 -0.22 -14.24
C PRO A 5 -25.41 -1.12 -14.48
N PHE A 6 -24.86 -1.69 -13.40
CA PHE A 6 -23.91 -2.80 -13.53
C PHE A 6 -24.60 -4.02 -14.16
N CYS A 7 -23.82 -5.01 -14.58
CA CYS A 7 -24.33 -6.24 -15.19
C CYS A 7 -25.35 -7.00 -14.31
N ASP A 8 -25.33 -6.76 -13.01
CA ASP A 8 -26.23 -7.30 -11.98
C ASP A 8 -27.44 -6.39 -11.65
N GLY A 9 -27.59 -5.27 -12.37
CA GLY A 9 -28.69 -4.32 -12.17
C GLY A 9 -28.55 -3.39 -10.96
N ILE A 10 -27.48 -3.49 -10.17
CA ILE A 10 -27.26 -2.68 -8.97
C ILE A 10 -26.57 -1.35 -9.34
N HIS A 11 -27.10 -0.23 -8.89
CA HIS A 11 -26.48 1.07 -9.06
C HIS A 11 -25.39 1.32 -7.99
N ARG A 12 -24.34 2.10 -8.33
CA ARG A 12 -23.28 2.48 -7.38
C ARG A 12 -23.81 3.04 -6.05
N ARG A 13 -24.91 3.77 -6.08
CA ARG A 13 -25.59 4.28 -4.88
C ARG A 13 -26.18 3.18 -4.02
N ASP A 14 -26.68 2.12 -4.64
CA ASP A 14 -27.31 1.00 -3.95
C ASP A 14 -26.25 0.07 -3.37
N PHE A 15 -25.09 -0.07 -4.02
CA PHE A 15 -23.92 -0.77 -3.47
C PHE A 15 -23.39 -0.07 -2.20
N VAL A 16 -23.28 1.26 -2.22
CA VAL A 16 -22.89 2.03 -1.02
C VAL A 16 -23.96 1.90 0.08
N ARG A 17 -25.23 1.73 -0.26
CA ARG A 17 -26.33 1.47 0.68
C ARG A 17 -26.39 0.01 1.15
N LEU A 18 -26.07 -0.96 0.30
CA LEU A 18 -25.96 -2.38 0.66
C LEU A 18 -24.74 -2.67 1.55
N GLY A 19 -23.68 -1.87 1.46
CA GLY A 19 -22.58 -1.85 2.44
C GLY A 19 -23.00 -1.40 3.84
N THR A 20 -24.27 -0.98 4.00
CA THR A 20 -24.95 -0.74 5.27
C THR A 20 -25.81 -1.92 5.69
N ALA A 21 -25.32 -3.16 5.51
CA ALA A 21 -26.03 -4.32 6.05
C ALA A 21 -26.15 -4.16 7.56
N SER A 22 -27.39 -3.94 8.00
CA SER A 22 -27.71 -3.75 9.40
C SER A 22 -27.50 -5.04 10.16
N LEU A 23 -26.43 -5.13 10.93
CA LEU A 23 -26.37 -6.06 12.03
C LEU A 23 -27.17 -5.41 13.18
N PHE A 24 -28.31 -6.00 13.55
CA PHE A 24 -29.19 -5.49 14.63
C PHE A 24 -29.84 -4.11 14.39
N GLY A 25 -30.21 -3.75 13.14
CA GLY A 25 -30.98 -2.54 12.87
C GLY A 25 -30.17 -1.23 12.92
N MET A 26 -28.84 -1.27 13.09
CA MET A 26 -27.97 -0.10 12.99
C MET A 26 -27.16 -0.16 11.71
N SER A 27 -27.30 0.85 10.87
CA SER A 27 -26.51 1.00 9.65
C SER A 27 -25.19 1.70 9.97
N PHE A 28 -24.06 1.02 9.81
CA PHE A 28 -22.75 1.64 9.88
C PHE A 28 -22.29 2.00 8.46
N THR A 29 -22.23 3.28 8.17
CA THR A 29 -21.56 3.78 6.97
C THR A 29 -20.06 3.92 7.21
N LEU A 30 -19.24 3.89 6.15
CA LEU A 30 -17.80 4.14 6.27
C LEU A 30 -17.48 5.47 6.99
N PRO A 31 -18.17 6.60 6.71
CA PRO A 31 -18.00 7.82 7.49
C PRO A 31 -18.28 7.65 8.99
N GLU A 32 -19.31 6.89 9.36
CA GLU A 32 -19.65 6.64 10.78
C GLU A 32 -18.60 5.75 11.47
N LEU A 33 -18.06 4.74 10.76
CA LEU A 33 -16.96 3.94 11.25
C LEU A 33 -15.69 4.79 11.48
N LEU A 34 -15.40 5.67 10.54
CA LEU A 34 -14.25 6.60 10.66
C LEU A 34 -14.46 7.61 11.79
N ALA A 35 -15.67 8.13 11.95
CA ALA A 35 -16.03 9.02 13.05
C ALA A 35 -15.98 8.30 14.40
N ALA A 36 -16.45 7.05 14.48
CA ALA A 36 -16.35 6.24 15.69
C ALA A 36 -14.89 5.96 16.07
N ARG A 37 -14.03 5.67 15.10
CA ARG A 37 -12.58 5.51 15.32
C ARG A 37 -11.91 6.80 15.78
N ALA A 38 -12.27 7.94 15.19
CA ALA A 38 -11.76 9.24 15.63
C ALA A 38 -12.15 9.53 17.08
N ARG A 39 -13.41 9.31 17.46
CA ARG A 39 -13.88 9.46 18.83
C ARG A 39 -13.21 8.51 19.81
N ALA A 40 -12.98 7.25 19.42
CA ALA A 40 -12.25 6.29 20.25
C ALA A 40 -10.81 6.73 20.52
N ASN A 41 -10.14 7.31 19.51
CA ASN A 41 -8.81 7.90 19.67
C ASN A 41 -8.83 9.12 20.61
N GLU A 42 -9.80 10.00 20.47
CA GLU A 42 -9.97 11.16 21.39
C GLU A 42 -10.25 10.73 22.83
N GLN A 43 -10.91 9.59 23.03
CA GLN A 43 -11.22 9.03 24.34
C GLN A 43 -10.07 8.16 24.90
N GLY A 44 -8.91 8.11 24.24
CA GLY A 44 -7.75 7.32 24.69
C GLY A 44 -7.98 5.81 24.68
N GLN A 45 -9.00 5.34 23.94
CA GLN A 45 -9.22 3.89 23.79
C GLN A 45 -8.13 3.28 22.91
N PRO A 46 -7.59 2.11 23.28
CA PRO A 46 -6.53 1.47 22.51
C PRO A 46 -7.04 1.13 21.11
N THR A 47 -6.55 1.84 20.11
CA THR A 47 -6.78 1.46 18.71
C THR A 47 -5.93 0.24 18.39
N ARG A 48 -6.54 -0.76 17.77
CA ARG A 48 -5.81 -1.95 17.33
C ARG A 48 -4.75 -1.54 16.30
N ASP A 49 -3.51 -1.90 16.55
CA ASP A 49 -2.45 -1.77 15.55
C ASP A 49 -2.79 -2.65 14.34
N VAL A 50 -2.89 -2.04 13.18
CA VAL A 50 -3.20 -2.72 11.93
C VAL A 50 -2.05 -2.49 10.96
N SER A 51 -1.54 -3.57 10.40
CA SER A 51 -0.60 -3.55 9.28
C SER A 51 -1.33 -3.97 8.01
N LEU A 52 -1.03 -3.31 6.89
CA LEU A 52 -1.56 -3.65 5.58
C LEU A 52 -0.43 -4.23 4.72
N ILE A 53 -0.61 -5.46 4.24
CA ILE A 53 0.23 -6.06 3.20
C ILE A 53 -0.56 -6.00 1.90
N PHE A 54 -0.03 -5.26 0.92
CA PHE A 54 -0.62 -5.14 -0.40
C PHE A 54 0.19 -5.95 -1.40
N LEU A 55 -0.35 -7.11 -1.82
CA LEU A 55 0.26 -7.97 -2.81
C LEU A 55 -0.27 -7.59 -4.20
N PHE A 56 0.55 -6.87 -4.97
CA PHE A 56 0.21 -6.47 -6.33
C PHE A 56 0.76 -7.48 -7.34
N LEU A 57 -0.15 -8.19 -8.01
CA LEU A 57 0.19 -9.20 -9.02
C LEU A 57 0.17 -8.54 -10.40
N HIS A 58 1.29 -7.92 -10.76
CA HIS A 58 1.44 -7.23 -12.04
C HIS A 58 1.44 -8.23 -13.21
N GLY A 59 0.46 -8.12 -14.12
CA GLY A 59 0.35 -8.94 -15.31
C GLY A 59 -0.15 -10.38 -15.08
N GLY A 60 -0.58 -10.69 -13.88
CA GLY A 60 -1.20 -11.97 -13.49
C GLY A 60 -2.22 -11.62 -12.41
N LEU A 61 -2.89 -12.42 -11.95
CA LEU A 61 -3.54 -13.65 -11.87
C LEU A 61 -4.75 -13.69 -12.82
N SER A 62 -4.87 -14.68 -13.68
CA SER A 62 -6.07 -14.82 -14.51
C SER A 62 -7.28 -15.09 -13.61
N THR A 63 -8.26 -14.19 -13.62
CA THR A 63 -9.44 -14.31 -12.75
C THR A 63 -10.30 -15.49 -13.12
N ILE A 64 -10.46 -15.77 -14.42
CA ILE A 64 -11.25 -16.90 -14.93
C ILE A 64 -10.60 -18.26 -14.65
N ASP A 65 -9.31 -18.30 -14.37
CA ASP A 65 -8.56 -19.52 -14.05
C ASP A 65 -8.41 -19.73 -12.53
N THR A 66 -8.79 -18.73 -11.73
CA THR A 66 -8.50 -18.74 -10.30
C THR A 66 -9.72 -18.46 -9.41
N LEU A 67 -10.16 -17.21 -9.38
CA LEU A 67 -11.14 -16.74 -8.39
C LEU A 67 -12.56 -16.56 -8.95
N ASP A 68 -12.74 -16.52 -10.30
CA ASP A 68 -14.01 -16.27 -10.95
C ASP A 68 -14.16 -17.10 -12.24
N LEU A 69 -14.13 -18.43 -12.12
CA LEU A 69 -14.06 -19.39 -13.21
C LEU A 69 -15.25 -19.38 -14.18
N LYS A 70 -16.41 -18.85 -13.77
CA LYS A 70 -17.65 -18.81 -14.61
C LYS A 70 -18.01 -20.17 -15.22
N PRO A 71 -18.18 -21.25 -14.42
CA PRO A 71 -18.33 -22.62 -14.92
C PRO A 71 -19.55 -22.81 -15.84
N ASP A 72 -20.58 -21.99 -15.68
CA ASP A 72 -21.83 -22.04 -16.46
C ASP A 72 -21.75 -21.20 -17.75
N ALA A 73 -20.63 -20.51 -18.00
CA ALA A 73 -20.43 -19.76 -19.23
C ALA A 73 -20.04 -20.69 -20.40
N PRO A 74 -20.28 -20.26 -21.68
CA PRO A 74 -19.77 -20.97 -22.85
C PRO A 74 -18.26 -21.20 -22.77
N ALA A 75 -17.77 -22.24 -23.45
CA ALA A 75 -16.37 -22.67 -23.38
C ALA A 75 -15.37 -21.58 -23.75
N GLU A 76 -15.77 -20.65 -24.60
CA GLU A 76 -14.94 -19.52 -25.07
C GLU A 76 -14.71 -18.47 -23.98
N PHE A 77 -15.50 -18.47 -22.90
CA PHE A 77 -15.46 -17.47 -21.82
C PHE A 77 -15.09 -18.05 -20.46
N ARG A 78 -15.08 -19.36 -20.31
CA ARG A 78 -14.67 -20.02 -19.05
C ARG A 78 -13.22 -20.48 -19.13
N GLY A 79 -12.54 -20.53 -17.98
CA GLY A 79 -11.20 -21.08 -17.88
C GLY A 79 -11.17 -22.61 -18.09
N GLU A 80 -9.99 -23.15 -18.36
CA GLU A 80 -9.76 -24.58 -18.55
C GLU A 80 -9.83 -25.38 -17.24
N PHE A 81 -9.60 -24.72 -16.10
CA PHE A 81 -9.49 -25.36 -14.80
C PHE A 81 -10.87 -25.59 -14.15
N ARG A 82 -10.91 -26.61 -13.31
CA ARG A 82 -12.16 -26.99 -12.62
C ARG A 82 -12.34 -26.21 -11.33
N PRO A 83 -13.59 -25.86 -10.98
CA PRO A 83 -13.89 -25.28 -9.69
C PRO A 83 -13.82 -26.32 -8.57
N ILE A 84 -13.22 -25.97 -7.46
CA ILE A 84 -13.25 -26.73 -6.20
C ILE A 84 -14.09 -25.97 -5.17
N ASP A 85 -14.75 -26.71 -4.28
CA ASP A 85 -15.48 -26.13 -3.16
C ASP A 85 -14.51 -25.53 -2.14
N THR A 86 -14.98 -24.48 -1.45
CA THR A 86 -14.24 -23.85 -0.36
C THR A 86 -14.88 -24.18 0.99
N ASN A 87 -14.27 -23.76 2.09
CA ASN A 87 -14.85 -23.87 3.42
C ASN A 87 -16.06 -22.93 3.63
N VAL A 88 -16.43 -22.14 2.62
CA VAL A 88 -17.64 -21.28 2.63
C VAL A 88 -18.62 -21.79 1.58
N ALA A 89 -19.79 -22.19 2.00
CA ALA A 89 -20.83 -22.72 1.10
C ALA A 89 -21.19 -21.72 -0.01
N GLY A 90 -21.26 -22.24 -1.25
CA GLY A 90 -21.61 -21.44 -2.44
C GLY A 90 -20.43 -20.66 -3.06
N ILE A 91 -19.25 -20.66 -2.43
CA ILE A 91 -18.05 -20.07 -3.01
C ILE A 91 -17.12 -21.17 -3.53
N ARG A 92 -16.84 -21.13 -4.83
CA ARG A 92 -15.87 -22.02 -5.49
C ARG A 92 -14.77 -21.22 -6.15
N ILE A 93 -13.56 -21.79 -6.17
CA ILE A 93 -12.37 -21.21 -6.79
C ILE A 93 -11.61 -22.27 -7.59
N GLY A 94 -10.57 -21.90 -8.32
CA GLY A 94 -9.80 -22.81 -9.18
C GLY A 94 -9.10 -23.91 -8.40
N GLU A 95 -9.02 -25.10 -9.01
CA GLU A 95 -8.46 -26.34 -8.43
C GLU A 95 -6.98 -26.21 -8.01
N HIS A 96 -6.26 -25.24 -8.57
CA HIS A 96 -4.86 -24.97 -8.22
C HIS A 96 -4.69 -24.14 -6.95
N LEU A 97 -5.79 -23.72 -6.30
CA LEU A 97 -5.77 -22.92 -5.07
C LEU A 97 -6.32 -23.67 -3.82
N PRO A 98 -5.95 -24.94 -3.56
CA PRO A 98 -6.57 -25.74 -2.50
C PRO A 98 -6.29 -25.19 -1.09
N ARG A 99 -5.16 -24.52 -0.90
CA ARG A 99 -4.82 -23.88 0.39
C ARG A 99 -5.68 -22.64 0.64
N MET A 100 -5.93 -21.84 -0.40
CA MET A 100 -6.81 -20.68 -0.33
C MET A 100 -8.27 -21.12 -0.10
N ALA A 101 -8.71 -22.19 -0.74
CA ALA A 101 -10.05 -22.75 -0.55
C ALA A 101 -10.38 -23.06 0.92
N ARG A 102 -9.39 -23.52 1.69
CA ARG A 102 -9.52 -23.81 3.13
C ARG A 102 -9.54 -22.58 4.03
N GLN A 103 -9.23 -21.41 3.51
CA GLN A 103 -9.14 -20.15 4.25
C GLN A 103 -10.16 -19.11 3.75
N MET A 104 -11.12 -19.53 2.91
CA MET A 104 -12.07 -18.61 2.28
C MET A 104 -12.95 -17.86 3.29
N ASP A 105 -13.22 -18.46 4.46
CA ASP A 105 -13.89 -17.83 5.58
C ASP A 105 -13.19 -16.55 6.11
N LYS A 106 -11.92 -16.36 5.78
CA LYS A 106 -11.11 -15.19 6.15
C LYS A 106 -10.90 -14.20 5.00
N ILE A 107 -11.47 -14.49 3.83
CA ILE A 107 -11.22 -13.75 2.59
C ILE A 107 -12.50 -13.04 2.15
N ALA A 108 -12.41 -11.74 1.88
CA ALA A 108 -13.45 -10.99 1.19
C ALA A 108 -13.10 -10.95 -0.31
N LEU A 109 -13.89 -11.65 -1.12
CA LEU A 109 -13.69 -11.74 -2.56
C LEU A 109 -14.56 -10.73 -3.30
N ILE A 110 -13.94 -9.77 -4.02
CA ILE A 110 -14.63 -8.76 -4.81
C ILE A 110 -14.45 -9.09 -6.30
N ARG A 111 -15.41 -9.79 -6.90
CA ARG A 111 -15.41 -10.17 -8.32
C ARG A 111 -15.86 -9.06 -9.26
N SER A 112 -16.56 -8.06 -8.75
CA SER A 112 -17.09 -6.92 -9.53
C SER A 112 -16.07 -5.80 -9.77
N PHE A 113 -14.83 -5.93 -9.28
CA PHE A 113 -13.80 -4.93 -9.51
C PHE A 113 -13.36 -4.97 -10.97
N CYS A 114 -13.59 -3.89 -11.71
CA CYS A 114 -13.23 -3.77 -13.11
C CYS A 114 -12.87 -2.33 -13.48
N HIS A 115 -12.13 -2.17 -14.57
CA HIS A 115 -11.82 -0.89 -15.18
C HIS A 115 -11.88 -0.98 -16.71
N ARG A 116 -11.81 0.16 -17.40
CA ARG A 116 -12.02 0.25 -18.85
C ARG A 116 -10.72 0.38 -19.65
N ASN A 117 -9.59 0.19 -19.04
CA ASN A 117 -8.30 0.35 -19.70
C ASN A 117 -7.56 -0.98 -19.73
N SER A 118 -7.10 -1.40 -20.91
CA SER A 118 -6.32 -2.62 -21.11
C SER A 118 -4.80 -2.35 -21.16
N ASP A 119 -4.38 -1.08 -21.15
CA ASP A 119 -2.98 -0.71 -21.11
C ASP A 119 -2.48 -0.70 -19.64
N HIS A 120 -1.32 -1.33 -19.39
CA HIS A 120 -0.72 -1.46 -18.07
C HIS A 120 -0.53 -0.12 -17.35
N GLY A 121 0.08 0.87 -18.02
CA GLY A 121 0.40 2.14 -17.36
C GLY A 121 -0.81 2.81 -16.71
N PRO A 122 -1.87 3.14 -17.46
CA PRO A 122 -3.09 3.74 -16.92
C PRO A 122 -3.86 2.82 -15.98
N ALA A 123 -3.88 1.51 -16.23
CA ALA A 123 -4.57 0.53 -15.37
C ALA A 123 -3.89 0.43 -14.01
N ASP A 124 -2.58 0.29 -13.98
CA ASP A 124 -1.78 0.22 -12.75
C ASP A 124 -1.90 1.51 -11.94
N HIS A 125 -1.87 2.67 -12.62
CA HIS A 125 -2.11 3.95 -11.96
C HIS A 125 -3.49 3.96 -11.28
N TYR A 126 -4.53 3.47 -11.96
CA TYR A 126 -5.87 3.40 -11.39
C TYR A 126 -5.94 2.46 -10.18
N ILE A 127 -5.38 1.27 -10.29
CA ILE A 127 -5.39 0.28 -9.21
C ILE A 127 -4.63 0.78 -7.98
N LEU A 128 -3.45 1.38 -8.19
CA LEU A 128 -2.56 1.79 -7.10
C LEU A 128 -2.93 3.13 -6.44
N THR A 129 -3.69 3.99 -7.15
CA THR A 129 -4.07 5.32 -6.65
C THR A 129 -5.57 5.52 -6.45
N GLY A 130 -6.41 4.69 -7.07
CA GLY A 130 -7.87 4.86 -7.12
C GLY A 130 -8.36 5.89 -8.16
N TYR A 131 -7.47 6.45 -8.98
CA TYR A 131 -7.79 7.48 -9.96
C TYR A 131 -7.26 7.11 -11.34
N PHE A 132 -8.06 7.33 -12.38
CA PHE A 132 -7.53 7.28 -13.74
C PHE A 132 -6.56 8.43 -13.98
N PRO A 133 -5.49 8.19 -14.75
CA PRO A 133 -4.56 9.23 -15.10
C PRO A 133 -5.24 10.31 -15.94
N GLN A 134 -4.78 11.53 -15.77
CA GLN A 134 -5.23 12.73 -16.48
C GLN A 134 -4.27 13.10 -17.61
N ALA A 135 -4.58 14.17 -18.33
CA ALA A 135 -3.69 14.71 -19.35
C ALA A 135 -2.27 14.92 -18.80
N GLY A 136 -1.28 14.62 -19.62
CA GLY A 136 0.13 14.69 -19.22
C GLY A 136 0.67 13.44 -18.51
N PHE A 137 -0.12 12.38 -18.35
CA PHE A 137 0.39 11.11 -17.84
C PHE A 137 1.43 10.51 -18.79
N ASN A 138 2.58 10.16 -18.26
CA ASN A 138 3.64 9.50 -18.98
C ASN A 138 4.00 8.18 -18.29
N PRO A 139 3.64 7.02 -18.90
CA PRO A 139 3.91 5.70 -18.30
C PRO A 139 5.40 5.36 -18.20
N SER A 140 6.26 6.03 -18.96
CA SER A 140 7.71 5.78 -18.95
C SER A 140 8.45 6.44 -17.78
N LEU A 141 7.78 7.29 -17.02
CA LEU A 141 8.38 7.90 -15.82
C LEU A 141 8.33 6.96 -14.62
N SER A 142 9.27 7.11 -13.69
CA SER A 142 9.27 6.42 -12.40
C SER A 142 9.75 7.40 -11.31
N PRO A 143 8.86 7.82 -10.40
CA PRO A 143 7.43 7.54 -10.35
C PRO A 143 6.65 8.24 -11.48
N ASN A 144 5.55 7.60 -11.93
CA ASN A 144 4.66 8.13 -12.96
C ASN A 144 3.28 8.54 -12.40
N ASN A 145 3.01 8.30 -11.14
CA ASN A 145 1.71 8.56 -10.55
C ASN A 145 1.43 10.06 -10.36
N GLN A 146 0.28 10.48 -10.88
CA GLN A 146 -0.23 11.86 -10.71
C GLN A 146 -0.98 12.06 -9.38
N ARG A 147 -1.33 10.97 -8.70
CA ARG A 147 -2.01 10.93 -7.40
C ARG A 147 -1.22 10.02 -6.46
N PRO A 148 -1.24 10.28 -5.16
CA PRO A 148 -0.54 9.42 -4.20
C PRO A 148 -1.06 7.99 -4.24
N ALA A 149 -0.15 7.03 -4.17
CA ALA A 149 -0.50 5.64 -3.98
C ALA A 149 -1.09 5.38 -2.59
N HIS A 150 -1.83 4.28 -2.43
CA HIS A 150 -2.46 3.88 -1.17
C HIS A 150 -1.47 3.88 0.01
N GLY A 151 -0.27 3.32 -0.19
CA GLY A 151 0.77 3.30 0.84
C GLY A 151 1.22 4.69 1.27
N SER A 152 1.36 5.63 0.34
CA SER A 152 1.72 7.02 0.65
C SER A 152 0.62 7.75 1.43
N ILE A 153 -0.66 7.47 1.14
CA ILE A 153 -1.78 8.02 1.91
C ILE A 153 -1.77 7.47 3.34
N ILE A 154 -1.52 6.17 3.49
CA ILE A 154 -1.41 5.51 4.79
C ILE A 154 -0.22 6.08 5.58
N ALA A 155 0.94 6.22 4.93
CA ALA A 155 2.13 6.82 5.52
C ALA A 155 1.85 8.25 6.03
N ARG A 156 1.16 9.06 5.23
CA ARG A 156 0.74 10.41 5.63
C ARG A 156 -0.19 10.44 6.84
N LYS A 157 -1.09 9.45 6.95
CA LYS A 157 -2.09 9.40 8.02
C LYS A 157 -1.57 8.80 9.31
N LEU A 158 -0.74 7.77 9.24
CA LEU A 158 -0.26 7.04 10.40
C LEU A 158 1.11 7.48 10.89
N GLY A 159 1.94 8.01 9.97
CA GLY A 159 3.32 8.38 10.25
C GLY A 159 4.23 7.17 10.59
N PRO A 160 5.51 7.40 10.81
CA PRO A 160 6.46 6.37 11.23
C PRO A 160 6.14 5.92 12.65
N ARG A 161 6.27 4.61 12.92
CA ARG A 161 6.07 4.02 14.25
C ARG A 161 7.34 3.34 14.71
N ARG A 162 7.80 3.69 15.90
CA ARG A 162 9.00 3.10 16.53
C ARG A 162 10.25 3.16 15.65
N GLY A 163 10.36 4.16 14.77
CA GLY A 163 11.47 4.30 13.84
C GLY A 163 11.44 3.33 12.64
N VAL A 164 10.29 2.70 12.37
CA VAL A 164 10.09 1.86 11.18
C VAL A 164 9.39 2.68 10.11
N PRO A 165 9.82 2.62 8.84
CA PRO A 165 9.16 3.30 7.76
C PRO A 165 7.68 2.90 7.66
N PRO A 166 6.75 3.85 7.52
CA PRO A 166 5.32 3.55 7.49
C PRO A 166 4.85 2.93 6.17
N TYR A 167 5.68 3.00 5.14
CA TYR A 167 5.42 2.43 3.82
C TYR A 167 6.69 1.82 3.25
N VAL A 168 6.64 0.53 2.94
CA VAL A 168 7.76 -0.25 2.39
C VAL A 168 7.34 -0.90 1.08
N CYS A 169 8.19 -0.91 0.08
CA CYS A 169 8.02 -1.63 -1.18
C CYS A 169 9.12 -2.68 -1.37
N LEU A 170 8.72 -3.89 -1.80
CA LEU A 170 9.60 -5.01 -2.12
C LEU A 170 9.18 -5.61 -3.47
N PRO A 171 10.10 -6.17 -4.25
CA PRO A 171 11.56 -5.97 -4.24
C PRO A 171 11.95 -4.63 -4.85
N ARG A 172 10.99 -3.91 -5.41
CA ARG A 172 11.17 -2.60 -6.06
C ARG A 172 9.88 -1.80 -6.04
N MET A 173 10.01 -0.50 -6.15
CA MET A 173 8.86 0.38 -6.27
C MET A 173 8.22 0.23 -7.67
N HIS A 174 6.91 -0.02 -7.68
CA HIS A 174 6.15 0.11 -8.93
C HIS A 174 6.10 1.60 -9.35
N PRO A 175 6.21 1.95 -10.66
CA PRO A 175 6.17 3.35 -11.08
C PRO A 175 4.98 4.16 -10.56
N SER A 176 3.81 3.54 -10.42
CA SER A 176 2.61 4.20 -9.87
C SER A 176 2.48 4.13 -8.34
N SER A 177 3.52 3.72 -7.61
CA SER A 177 3.52 3.60 -6.14
C SER A 177 4.14 4.79 -5.41
N GLY A 178 4.39 5.90 -6.10
CA GLY A 178 5.00 7.08 -5.51
C GLY A 178 4.05 7.92 -4.65
N SER A 179 4.61 8.93 -4.02
CA SER A 179 3.89 9.86 -3.13
C SER A 179 3.19 11.02 -3.84
N ALA A 180 3.50 11.27 -5.13
CA ALA A 180 2.99 12.40 -5.91
C ALA A 180 3.06 13.73 -5.12
N TYR A 181 1.96 14.47 -5.03
CA TYR A 181 1.91 15.77 -4.35
C TYR A 181 2.03 15.71 -2.81
N LEU A 182 2.03 14.53 -2.19
CA LEU A 182 2.30 14.41 -0.76
C LEU A 182 3.78 14.63 -0.41
N GLY A 183 4.63 14.65 -1.43
CA GLY A 183 6.07 14.88 -1.26
C GLY A 183 6.82 13.62 -0.86
N PRO A 184 8.14 13.73 -0.93
CA PRO A 184 9.06 12.62 -0.79
C PRO A 184 9.06 11.95 0.60
N THR A 185 8.74 12.66 1.67
CA THR A 185 8.64 12.10 3.03
C THR A 185 7.57 11.01 3.18
N HIS A 186 6.65 10.90 2.21
CA HIS A 186 5.60 9.88 2.18
C HIS A 186 5.80 8.87 1.06
N ALA A 187 6.97 8.91 0.40
CA ALA A 187 7.37 7.90 -0.58
C ALA A 187 7.70 6.57 0.12
N PRO A 188 7.62 5.43 -0.60
CA PRO A 188 8.00 4.16 0.00
C PRO A 188 9.50 4.09 0.30
N PHE A 189 9.83 3.44 1.40
CA PHE A 189 11.15 2.88 1.61
C PHE A 189 11.27 1.63 0.73
N VAL A 190 12.19 1.66 -0.22
CA VAL A 190 12.34 0.58 -1.21
C VAL A 190 13.43 -0.38 -0.74
N ILE A 191 13.10 -1.66 -0.66
CA ILE A 191 14.06 -2.73 -0.40
C ILE A 191 14.29 -3.45 -1.72
N ASP A 192 15.33 -3.05 -2.43
CA ASP A 192 15.73 -3.64 -3.71
C ASP A 192 16.65 -4.85 -3.46
N ALA A 193 16.08 -5.89 -2.86
CA ALA A 193 16.75 -7.15 -2.57
C ALA A 193 15.74 -8.29 -2.58
N ASP A 194 16.20 -9.50 -2.91
CA ASP A 194 15.38 -10.70 -2.87
C ASP A 194 15.34 -11.26 -1.44
N PRO A 195 14.16 -11.27 -0.77
CA PRO A 195 14.04 -11.83 0.58
C PRO A 195 14.34 -13.33 0.68
N ASN A 196 14.35 -14.05 -0.45
CA ASN A 196 14.70 -15.48 -0.48
C ASN A 196 16.20 -15.72 -0.65
N ALA A 197 17.00 -14.68 -0.91
CA ALA A 197 18.43 -14.82 -1.03
C ALA A 197 19.06 -15.18 0.33
N PRO A 198 20.00 -16.15 0.38
CA PRO A 198 20.65 -16.56 1.64
C PRO A 198 21.41 -15.41 2.33
N ASP A 199 21.84 -14.43 1.57
CA ASP A 199 22.57 -13.24 2.00
C ASP A 199 21.69 -11.99 2.08
N PHE A 200 20.37 -12.18 2.19
CA PHE A 200 19.43 -11.06 2.28
C PHE A 200 19.83 -10.10 3.39
N ALA A 201 20.05 -8.88 3.02
CA ALA A 201 20.24 -7.77 3.94
C ALA A 201 19.55 -6.53 3.37
N VAL A 202 19.02 -5.71 4.25
CA VAL A 202 18.47 -4.42 3.84
C VAL A 202 19.59 -3.40 3.82
N PRO A 203 20.00 -2.90 2.64
CA PRO A 203 21.02 -1.85 2.55
C PRO A 203 20.59 -0.63 3.36
N ASP A 204 21.55 0.17 3.79
CA ASP A 204 21.35 1.45 4.45
C ASP A 204 20.71 1.44 5.86
N ILE A 205 20.27 0.28 6.38
CA ILE A 205 19.82 0.15 7.78
C ILE A 205 20.97 -0.11 8.73
N VAL A 206 22.01 -0.81 8.26
CA VAL A 206 23.20 -1.07 9.05
C VAL A 206 24.27 -0.05 8.67
N PRO A 207 24.69 0.84 9.59
CA PRO A 207 25.79 1.73 9.31
C PRO A 207 27.05 0.93 8.96
N PRO A 208 27.81 1.31 7.91
CA PRO A 208 29.06 0.65 7.61
C PRO A 208 29.99 0.71 8.84
N PRO A 209 30.87 -0.29 9.04
CA PRO A 209 31.76 -0.37 10.23
C PRO A 209 32.56 0.89 10.47
N THR A 210 32.89 1.63 9.40
CA THR A 210 33.61 2.92 9.46
C THR A 210 32.79 4.06 10.06
N LEU A 211 31.46 3.87 10.24
CA LEU A 211 30.50 4.86 10.76
C LEU A 211 29.84 4.43 12.06
N ALA A 212 30.33 3.38 12.72
CA ALA A 212 29.77 2.91 13.97
C ALA A 212 29.98 3.88 15.13
N GLY A 213 29.01 3.94 16.05
CA GLY A 213 29.09 4.66 17.33
C GLY A 213 29.25 6.19 17.20
N ASP A 214 30.20 6.74 17.90
CA ASP A 214 30.43 8.18 18.09
C ASP A 214 30.54 8.98 16.78
N ARG A 215 30.99 8.35 15.70
CA ARG A 215 31.10 8.99 14.39
C ARG A 215 29.75 9.29 13.74
N LEU A 216 28.77 8.43 13.95
CA LEU A 216 27.40 8.66 13.46
C LEU A 216 26.77 9.85 14.21
N GLU A 217 26.94 9.88 15.54
CA GLU A 217 26.43 10.96 16.37
C GLU A 217 27.14 12.31 16.06
N ALA A 218 28.47 12.29 15.85
CA ALA A 218 29.21 13.47 15.46
C ALA A 218 28.75 14.01 14.09
N ARG A 219 28.48 13.14 13.11
CA ARG A 219 27.93 13.55 11.81
C ARG A 219 26.52 14.11 11.93
N GLN A 220 25.67 13.51 12.77
CA GLN A 220 24.35 14.07 13.05
C GLN A 220 24.43 15.45 13.69
N ALA A 221 25.35 15.64 14.63
CA ALA A 221 25.55 16.92 15.28
C ALA A 221 26.00 17.99 14.28
N LEU A 222 26.97 17.65 13.41
CA LEU A 222 27.46 18.54 12.35
C LEU A 222 26.36 18.89 11.34
N LEU A 223 25.58 17.92 10.89
CA LEU A 223 24.44 18.16 10.00
C LEU A 223 23.42 19.09 10.65
N ARG A 224 23.07 18.88 11.93
CA ARG A 224 22.17 19.79 12.66
C ARG A 224 22.72 21.23 12.76
N GLN A 225 24.01 21.41 12.84
CA GLN A 225 24.63 22.75 12.83
C GLN A 225 24.54 23.39 11.44
N LEU A 226 24.85 22.63 10.39
CA LEU A 226 24.72 23.07 9.00
C LEU A 226 23.27 23.40 8.64
N ASP A 227 22.32 22.55 9.05
CA ASP A 227 20.88 22.77 8.80
C ASP A 227 20.40 24.05 9.50
N ARG A 228 20.81 24.32 10.75
CA ARG A 228 20.46 25.58 11.42
C ARG A 228 21.03 26.80 10.70
N TYR A 229 22.26 26.71 10.20
CA TYR A 229 22.85 27.77 9.40
C TYR A 229 22.11 27.98 8.09
N ARG A 230 21.73 26.87 7.45
CA ARG A 230 20.99 26.85 6.21
C ARG A 230 19.55 27.35 6.40
N GLU A 231 18.83 26.89 7.44
CA GLU A 231 17.50 27.38 7.81
C GLU A 231 17.50 28.90 8.10
N ALA A 232 18.55 29.39 8.71
CA ALA A 232 18.72 30.84 8.92
C ALA A 232 18.89 31.60 7.60
N ALA A 233 19.55 31.01 6.60
CA ALA A 233 19.77 31.56 5.28
C ALA A 233 18.54 31.38 4.34
N GLU A 234 17.76 30.28 4.52
CA GLU A 234 16.71 29.84 3.61
C GLU A 234 15.28 30.10 4.09
N ARG A 235 15.06 30.84 5.18
CA ARG A 235 13.68 31.21 5.62
C ARG A 235 12.84 31.90 4.54
N GLN A 236 13.40 32.16 3.38
CA GLN A 236 12.73 32.74 2.22
C GLN A 236 12.63 31.80 1.01
N ALA A 237 13.19 30.63 1.00
CA ALA A 237 13.27 29.79 -0.20
C ALA A 237 12.85 28.33 0.05
N ASN A 238 11.72 27.97 -0.52
CA ASN A 238 11.43 26.67 -1.13
C ASN A 238 11.11 25.45 -0.23
N GLN A 239 9.88 24.93 -0.38
CA GLN A 239 9.38 23.66 0.20
C GLN A 239 10.29 22.45 -0.10
N HIS A 240 11.08 22.46 -1.17
CA HIS A 240 12.04 21.41 -1.50
C HIS A 240 13.17 21.26 -0.51
N ALA A 241 13.69 22.37 0.01
CA ALA A 241 14.79 22.31 0.98
C ALA A 241 14.34 21.79 2.35
N GLN A 242 13.11 22.07 2.76
CA GLN A 242 12.50 21.51 3.97
C GLN A 242 12.34 19.99 3.87
N ALA A 243 11.90 19.49 2.72
CA ALA A 243 11.75 18.06 2.47
C ALA A 243 13.09 17.29 2.56
N VAL A 244 14.17 17.85 2.05
CA VAL A 244 15.52 17.22 2.16
C VAL A 244 15.97 17.09 3.63
N GLY A 245 15.72 18.10 4.46
CA GLY A 245 16.05 18.06 5.89
C GLY A 245 15.22 17.02 6.67
N GLU A 246 13.95 16.86 6.32
CA GLU A 246 13.09 15.82 6.89
C GLU A 246 13.56 14.41 6.49
N TYR A 247 13.93 14.20 5.24
CA TYR A 247 14.48 12.95 4.76
C TYR A 247 15.77 12.53 5.47
N GLN A 248 16.68 13.45 5.63
CA GLN A 248 17.93 13.17 6.32
C GLN A 248 17.68 12.77 7.77
N ARG A 249 16.76 13.45 8.46
CA ARG A 249 16.36 13.08 9.83
C ARG A 249 15.74 11.69 9.90
N GLU A 250 14.86 11.38 8.99
CA GLU A 250 14.22 10.05 8.93
C GLU A 250 15.23 8.94 8.62
N ALA A 251 16.15 9.16 7.69
CA ALA A 251 17.22 8.21 7.38
C ALA A 251 18.12 7.96 8.60
N PHE A 252 18.53 9.01 9.33
CA PHE A 252 19.30 8.83 10.55
C PHE A 252 18.54 8.13 11.66
N ASN A 253 17.25 8.45 11.84
CA ASN A 253 16.41 7.77 12.81
C ASN A 253 16.26 6.29 12.48
N LEU A 254 16.13 5.96 11.21
CA LEU A 254 16.03 4.58 10.73
C LEU A 254 17.33 3.80 11.04
N MET A 255 18.48 4.35 10.68
CA MET A 255 19.79 3.72 10.94
C MET A 255 20.08 3.57 12.43
N ALA A 256 19.66 4.52 13.25
CA ALA A 256 19.85 4.50 14.70
C ALA A 256 18.84 3.61 15.44
N SER A 257 17.73 3.21 14.79
CA SER A 257 16.62 2.49 15.43
C SER A 257 16.91 1.01 15.61
N PRO A 258 17.04 0.50 16.85
CA PRO A 258 17.09 -0.95 17.10
C PRO A 258 15.83 -1.68 16.70
N ALA A 259 14.68 -0.99 16.70
CA ALA A 259 13.39 -1.54 16.27
C ALA A 259 13.36 -1.76 14.76
N ALA A 260 13.89 -0.82 13.97
CA ALA A 260 14.00 -0.99 12.52
C ALA A 260 14.91 -2.18 12.18
N ARG A 261 16.10 -2.26 12.81
CA ARG A 261 17.02 -3.39 12.59
C ARG A 261 16.36 -4.73 12.88
N ARG A 262 15.61 -4.87 13.98
CA ARG A 262 14.87 -6.10 14.31
C ARG A 262 13.75 -6.40 13.33
N ALA A 263 13.04 -5.38 12.85
CA ALA A 263 11.93 -5.56 11.92
C ALA A 263 12.36 -6.06 10.53
N PHE A 264 13.62 -5.87 10.16
CA PHE A 264 14.18 -6.31 8.88
C PHE A 264 15.17 -7.48 9.00
N ASP A 265 15.33 -8.04 10.19
CA ASP A 265 16.14 -9.24 10.43
C ASP A 265 15.27 -10.49 10.24
N ILE A 266 15.24 -10.99 9.01
CA ILE A 266 14.46 -12.19 8.66
C ILE A 266 15.09 -13.50 9.17
N HIS A 267 16.34 -13.46 9.66
CA HIS A 267 17.03 -14.63 10.22
C HIS A 267 16.74 -14.81 11.70
N ALA A 268 16.09 -13.85 12.34
CA ALA A 268 15.71 -13.90 13.75
C ALA A 268 14.31 -14.51 13.99
N GLU A 269 13.57 -14.84 12.92
CA GLU A 269 12.30 -15.57 12.94
C GLU A 269 12.53 -17.06 12.62
#